data_2d6419d660c99739590cecbce899987e
#
_entry.id   2d6419d660c99739590cecbce899987e
#
_cell.length_a   1.000
_cell.length_b   1.000
_cell.length_c   1.000
_cell.angle_alpha   90.00
_cell.angle_beta   90.00
_cell.angle_gamma   90.00
#
_symmetry.space_group_name_H-M   'P 1'
#
loop_
_entity.id
_entity.type
_entity.pdbx_description
1 polymer ?
#
loop_
_entity_poly.entity_id
_entity_poly.type
_entity_poly.pdbx_seq_one_letter_code
_entity_poly.pdbx_strand_id
1 'polypeptide(L)'
;MESYANAKIYQCDCEQCPRPACYVSGGSSREDSLPCTRPGCPGRFQLVRHVSFVDCPGHDILMATMLNGAAVMDAALLLIGSTHFFLGNIGGPDWHLLGKHKISGLGTGPKLNAVDSAGNESCPQPQTSEHLAAIEIMKLKHILILQNKIDLVKEGQAKEQYGQILKFVQGTVAEGAPVVPISAQLKYNIEVICEYIVKKIPVPVRDFTSPPRLIVIRSFDVNKPGCEVEDLKGGVAGGSILCGVLKVGMEIEVRPGLVSKDQEGKLTCRPIFSRIVSLFAEQNELQFAVPGGLIGVGTKIEPTLCRADRLVGQVLGAVGALPKIFIELEFSYYLLKRLLGVRTEGDKKAAKVQKLTKGEVLLVNIGSLSTGGKVIATKADLAKISLTNPVCTEINEKIALSRRVEKHWR
;
A
#
# COMPACT_ATOMS: atom_id res chain seq x y z
N MET A 1 -4.52 3.85 -9.00
CA MET A 1 -3.68 4.87 -8.36
C MET A 1 -3.79 4.62 -6.88
N GLU A 2 -2.70 4.35 -6.19
CA GLU A 2 -2.73 4.18 -4.74
C GLU A 2 -3.13 5.50 -4.09
N SER A 3 -4.01 5.45 -3.10
CA SER A 3 -4.32 6.60 -2.28
C SER A 3 -3.76 6.41 -0.88
N TYR A 4 -3.36 7.50 -0.26
CA TYR A 4 -2.74 7.52 1.05
C TYR A 4 -3.57 8.40 1.97
N ALA A 5 -3.82 7.91 3.19
CA ALA A 5 -4.55 8.65 4.19
C ALA A 5 -3.94 8.39 5.57
N ASN A 6 -3.96 9.40 6.44
CA ASN A 6 -3.54 9.25 7.82
C ASN A 6 -4.72 9.47 8.76
N ALA A 7 -4.72 8.76 9.88
CA ALA A 7 -5.71 8.94 10.93
C ALA A 7 -5.05 8.86 12.31
N LYS A 8 -5.55 9.65 13.22
CA LYS A 8 -5.24 9.58 14.64
C LYS A 8 -6.29 8.73 15.35
N ILE A 9 -5.84 7.80 16.19
CA ILE A 9 -6.69 6.99 17.05
C ILE A 9 -6.49 7.48 18.48
N TYR A 10 -7.61 7.78 19.14
CA TYR A 10 -7.65 8.28 20.49
C TYR A 10 -8.32 7.29 21.43
N GLN A 11 -7.92 7.32 22.68
CA GLN A 11 -8.56 6.59 23.77
C GLN A 11 -8.97 7.56 24.86
N CYS A 12 -10.19 7.42 25.37
CA CYS A 12 -10.62 8.19 26.53
C CYS A 12 -9.85 7.76 27.77
N ASP A 13 -9.36 8.71 28.56
CA ASP A 13 -8.61 8.50 29.80
C ASP A 13 -9.51 8.14 30.99
N CYS A 14 -10.83 8.28 30.85
CA CYS A 14 -11.79 7.90 31.88
C CYS A 14 -11.97 6.36 31.91
N GLU A 15 -11.69 5.75 33.06
CA GLU A 15 -11.84 4.30 33.29
C GLU A 15 -13.29 3.81 33.16
N GLN A 16 -14.26 4.68 33.40
CA GLN A 16 -15.69 4.37 33.31
C GLN A 16 -16.21 4.34 31.87
N CYS A 17 -15.42 4.80 30.90
CA CYS A 17 -15.80 4.74 29.50
C CYS A 17 -15.81 3.29 29.00
N PRO A 18 -16.99 2.75 28.57
CA PRO A 18 -17.09 1.35 28.19
C PRO A 18 -16.29 1.06 26.91
N ARG A 19 -15.70 -0.12 26.84
CA ARG A 19 -15.05 -0.64 25.63
C ARG A 19 -16.08 -1.26 24.70
N PRO A 20 -15.89 -1.20 23.39
CA PRO A 20 -14.80 -0.57 22.61
C PRO A 20 -14.99 0.94 22.41
N ALA A 21 -16.11 1.45 22.82
CA ALA A 21 -16.57 2.77 22.52
C ALA A 21 -15.73 3.90 23.19
N CYS A 22 -14.75 3.57 24.08
CA CYS A 22 -13.74 4.53 24.56
C CYS A 22 -12.68 4.88 23.49
N TYR A 23 -12.70 4.23 22.31
CA TYR A 23 -11.83 4.54 21.18
C TYR A 23 -12.58 5.37 20.15
N VAL A 24 -11.86 6.30 19.51
CA VAL A 24 -12.38 7.12 18.41
C VAL A 24 -11.26 7.42 17.43
N SER A 25 -11.60 7.54 16.15
CA SER A 25 -10.68 7.98 15.12
C SER A 25 -10.97 9.42 14.70
N GLY A 26 -9.92 10.10 14.24
CA GLY A 26 -10.03 11.46 13.71
C GLY A 26 -8.98 11.71 12.62
N GLY A 27 -9.16 12.79 11.86
CA GLY A 27 -8.18 13.23 10.88
C GLY A 27 -6.85 13.62 11.57
N SER A 28 -5.75 13.52 10.81
CA SER A 28 -4.39 13.79 11.31
C SER A 28 -4.16 15.24 11.73
N SER A 29 -4.95 16.19 11.22
CA SER A 29 -4.87 17.61 11.58
C SER A 29 -5.49 17.96 12.95
N ARG A 30 -6.17 16.99 13.60
CA ARG A 30 -6.75 17.24 14.93
C ARG A 30 -5.69 17.30 16.01
N GLU A 31 -5.99 18.03 17.09
CA GLU A 31 -5.17 18.08 18.30
C GLU A 31 -4.97 16.69 18.91
N ASP A 32 -3.90 16.52 19.70
CA ASP A 32 -3.58 15.24 20.33
C ASP A 32 -4.43 14.92 21.57
N SER A 33 -5.15 15.92 22.10
CA SER A 33 -6.08 15.76 23.21
C SER A 33 -7.40 16.46 22.91
N LEU A 34 -8.52 15.73 23.00
CA LEU A 34 -9.86 16.22 22.70
C LEU A 34 -10.81 15.92 23.88
N PRO A 35 -11.81 16.76 24.16
CA PRO A 35 -12.81 16.43 25.18
C PRO A 35 -13.59 15.18 24.77
N CYS A 36 -13.94 14.34 25.76
CA CYS A 36 -14.78 13.17 25.49
C CYS A 36 -16.18 13.64 25.08
N THR A 37 -16.66 13.12 23.95
CA THR A 37 -17.97 13.50 23.40
C THR A 37 -19.14 12.71 24.00
N ARG A 38 -18.88 11.84 24.99
CA ARG A 38 -19.91 11.01 25.60
C ARG A 38 -20.66 11.77 26.71
N PRO A 39 -21.97 11.64 26.73
CA PRO A 39 -22.77 12.24 27.82
C PRO A 39 -22.30 11.75 29.18
N GLY A 40 -22.02 12.68 30.09
CA GLY A 40 -21.62 12.37 31.46
C GLY A 40 -20.17 11.91 31.67
N CYS A 41 -19.36 11.88 30.65
CA CYS A 41 -17.93 11.53 30.78
C CYS A 41 -17.08 12.80 30.96
N PRO A 42 -16.37 12.98 32.09
CA PRO A 42 -15.49 14.12 32.32
C PRO A 42 -14.13 13.95 31.67
N GLY A 43 -13.86 12.79 31.08
CA GLY A 43 -12.55 12.44 30.52
C GLY A 43 -12.23 13.14 29.21
N ARG A 44 -11.01 12.93 28.74
CA ARG A 44 -10.51 13.42 27.46
C ARG A 44 -10.03 12.26 26.61
N PHE A 45 -10.23 12.38 25.31
CA PHE A 45 -9.59 11.50 24.32
C PHE A 45 -8.14 11.91 24.17
N GLN A 46 -7.24 11.01 24.49
CA GLN A 46 -5.79 11.18 24.31
C GLN A 46 -5.33 10.40 23.06
N LEU A 47 -4.44 10.98 22.28
CA LEU A 47 -3.85 10.32 21.13
C LEU A 47 -3.03 9.11 21.59
N VAL A 48 -3.40 7.92 21.11
CA VAL A 48 -2.70 6.67 21.43
C VAL A 48 -1.98 6.07 20.23
N ARG A 49 -2.44 6.38 19.01
CA ARG A 49 -1.80 5.90 17.78
C ARG A 49 -2.06 6.85 16.60
N HIS A 50 -1.02 7.11 15.82
CA HIS A 50 -1.14 7.71 14.49
C HIS A 50 -0.87 6.63 13.45
N VAL A 51 -1.75 6.47 12.48
CA VAL A 51 -1.73 5.37 11.49
C VAL A 51 -1.79 5.97 10.09
N SER A 52 -0.90 5.48 9.21
CA SER A 52 -0.96 5.77 7.78
C SER A 52 -1.61 4.59 7.06
N PHE A 53 -2.61 4.85 6.25
CA PHE A 53 -3.28 3.88 5.41
C PHE A 53 -2.77 4.00 3.98
N VAL A 54 -2.47 2.87 3.38
CA VAL A 54 -2.20 2.73 1.95
C VAL A 54 -3.38 1.98 1.35
N ASP A 55 -4.20 2.68 0.58
CA ASP A 55 -5.36 2.09 -0.09
C ASP A 55 -4.90 1.45 -1.41
N CYS A 56 -4.93 0.12 -1.44
CA CYS A 56 -4.47 -0.66 -2.57
C CYS A 56 -5.60 -0.82 -3.58
N PRO A 57 -5.34 -0.58 -4.87
CA PRO A 57 -6.35 -0.73 -5.91
C PRO A 57 -6.81 -2.18 -6.04
N GLY A 58 -8.13 -2.37 -6.04
CA GLY A 58 -8.78 -3.69 -6.11
C GLY A 58 -8.86 -4.31 -7.51
N HIS A 59 -8.28 -3.70 -8.55
CA HIS A 59 -8.36 -4.18 -9.94
C HIS A 59 -7.20 -5.12 -10.27
N ASP A 60 -7.50 -6.22 -10.96
CA ASP A 60 -6.55 -7.26 -11.39
C ASP A 60 -5.30 -6.72 -12.10
N ILE A 61 -5.47 -5.61 -12.83
CA ILE A 61 -4.41 -4.99 -13.62
C ILE A 61 -3.35 -4.29 -12.75
N LEU A 62 -3.67 -4.01 -11.48
CA LEU A 62 -2.89 -3.14 -10.60
C LEU A 62 -2.14 -3.90 -9.49
N MET A 63 -2.04 -5.23 -9.57
CA MET A 63 -1.34 -6.04 -8.57
C MET A 63 0.14 -5.64 -8.40
N ALA A 64 0.81 -5.30 -9.50
CA ALA A 64 2.20 -4.83 -9.45
C ALA A 64 2.31 -3.52 -8.64
N THR A 65 1.34 -2.60 -8.81
CA THR A 65 1.26 -1.34 -8.04
C THR A 65 1.04 -1.63 -6.56
N MET A 66 0.16 -2.58 -6.25
CA MET A 66 -0.09 -2.98 -4.86
C MET A 66 1.17 -3.55 -4.19
N LEU A 67 1.97 -4.35 -4.89
CA LEU A 67 3.22 -4.90 -4.35
C LEU A 67 4.24 -3.79 -4.05
N ASN A 68 4.26 -2.71 -4.82
CA ASN A 68 5.11 -1.56 -4.54
C ASN A 68 4.67 -0.83 -3.25
N GLY A 69 3.38 -0.60 -3.06
CA GLY A 69 2.83 -0.03 -1.83
C GLY A 69 3.06 -0.92 -0.61
N ALA A 70 2.93 -2.24 -0.79
CA ALA A 70 3.12 -3.22 0.29
C ALA A 70 4.55 -3.24 0.87
N ALA A 71 5.55 -2.71 0.16
CA ALA A 71 6.93 -2.62 0.64
C ALA A 71 7.09 -1.76 1.91
N VAL A 72 6.12 -0.89 2.18
CA VAL A 72 6.15 0.04 3.33
C VAL A 72 5.08 -0.28 4.39
N MET A 73 4.37 -1.40 4.27
CA MET A 73 3.28 -1.79 5.17
C MET A 73 3.76 -2.63 6.36
N ASP A 74 3.18 -2.39 7.53
CA ASP A 74 3.45 -3.15 8.76
C ASP A 74 2.33 -4.15 9.08
N ALA A 75 1.10 -3.89 8.60
CA ALA A 75 -0.09 -4.70 8.83
C ALA A 75 -1.05 -4.62 7.64
N ALA A 76 -2.02 -5.52 7.58
CA ALA A 76 -3.02 -5.55 6.54
C ALA A 76 -4.45 -5.53 7.10
N LEU A 77 -5.30 -4.70 6.53
CA LEU A 77 -6.74 -4.72 6.70
C LEU A 77 -7.36 -5.30 5.43
N LEU A 78 -7.85 -6.54 5.51
CA LEU A 78 -8.47 -7.21 4.36
C LEU A 78 -9.98 -6.96 4.37
N LEU A 79 -10.47 -6.14 3.45
CA LEU A 79 -11.88 -5.81 3.33
C LEU A 79 -12.61 -6.80 2.42
N ILE A 80 -13.68 -7.40 2.92
CA ILE A 80 -14.55 -8.31 2.19
C ILE A 80 -15.97 -7.75 2.21
N GLY A 81 -16.53 -7.40 1.05
CA GLY A 81 -17.88 -6.86 0.95
C GLY A 81 -18.95 -7.93 1.11
N SER A 82 -20.06 -7.59 1.79
CA SER A 82 -21.20 -8.49 2.05
C SER A 82 -22.33 -8.34 1.03
N THR A 83 -22.11 -7.75 -0.14
CA THR A 83 -23.19 -7.53 -1.11
C THR A 83 -23.44 -8.75 -1.98
N HIS A 84 -24.66 -9.32 -1.85
CA HIS A 84 -25.31 -10.05 -2.93
C HIS A 84 -26.10 -9.02 -3.78
N PHE A 85 -25.69 -8.77 -5.01
CA PHE A 85 -26.53 -8.05 -5.94
C PHE A 85 -27.67 -8.99 -6.38
N PHE A 86 -28.83 -8.87 -5.74
CA PHE A 86 -30.08 -9.27 -6.39
C PHE A 86 -30.42 -8.17 -7.41
N LEU A 87 -30.15 -8.41 -8.68
CA LEU A 87 -30.83 -7.71 -9.76
C LEU A 87 -32.27 -8.21 -9.83
N GLY A 88 -33.10 -7.81 -8.83
CA GLY A 88 -34.53 -7.78 -9.01
C GLY A 88 -34.87 -6.60 -9.91
N ASN A 89 -35.53 -6.85 -11.02
CA ASN A 89 -36.11 -5.85 -11.91
C ASN A 89 -36.77 -4.72 -11.10
N ILE A 90 -36.12 -3.59 -10.99
CA ILE A 90 -36.74 -2.32 -10.64
C ILE A 90 -36.53 -1.42 -11.84
N GLY A 91 -37.47 -1.52 -12.79
CA GLY A 91 -37.69 -0.47 -13.77
C GLY A 91 -38.19 0.77 -13.06
N GLY A 92 -37.42 1.87 -13.11
CA GLY A 92 -37.86 3.18 -12.65
C GLY A 92 -36.77 4.22 -12.89
N PRO A 93 -37.11 5.37 -13.49
CA PRO A 93 -36.11 6.36 -13.94
C PRO A 93 -35.85 7.46 -12.94
N ASP A 94 -35.23 7.18 -11.78
CA ASP A 94 -34.93 8.23 -10.79
C ASP A 94 -33.55 8.07 -10.16
N TRP A 95 -32.49 8.14 -11.00
CA TRP A 95 -31.11 8.18 -10.53
C TRP A 95 -30.53 9.61 -10.31
N HIS A 96 -31.38 10.65 -10.37
CA HIS A 96 -30.90 12.05 -10.35
C HIS A 96 -30.93 12.76 -8.99
N LEU A 97 -31.32 12.11 -7.90
CA LEU A 97 -31.58 12.78 -6.61
C LEU A 97 -30.81 12.21 -5.40
N LEU A 98 -29.56 11.76 -5.53
CA LEU A 98 -28.73 11.56 -4.35
C LEU A 98 -27.44 12.40 -4.46
N GLY A 99 -27.49 13.45 -3.66
CA GLY A 99 -26.61 14.60 -3.63
C GLY A 99 -25.12 14.33 -3.59
N LYS A 100 -24.43 15.24 -4.21
CA LYS A 100 -23.00 15.47 -4.16
C LYS A 100 -22.52 15.70 -2.72
N HIS A 101 -22.08 14.67 -2.03
CA HIS A 101 -21.17 14.83 -0.92
C HIS A 101 -19.89 14.06 -1.23
N LYS A 102 -18.85 14.82 -1.61
CA LYS A 102 -17.48 14.35 -1.66
C LYS A 102 -17.08 13.95 -0.25
N ILE A 103 -17.03 12.66 0.04
CA ILE A 103 -16.25 12.11 1.15
C ILE A 103 -14.93 11.68 0.52
N SER A 104 -13.92 12.53 0.67
CA SER A 104 -12.54 12.19 0.38
C SER A 104 -12.09 11.14 1.39
N GLY A 105 -11.75 9.94 0.95
CA GLY A 105 -11.05 8.97 1.78
C GLY A 105 -11.58 7.55 1.86
N LEU A 106 -12.60 7.18 1.08
CA LEU A 106 -13.02 5.78 0.93
C LEU A 106 -13.21 5.50 -0.55
N GLY A 107 -12.41 4.56 -1.06
CA GLY A 107 -12.39 4.21 -2.47
C GLY A 107 -13.79 4.05 -3.04
N THR A 108 -14.10 4.85 -4.02
CA THR A 108 -15.29 4.67 -4.86
C THR A 108 -15.12 3.36 -5.60
N GLY A 109 -16.00 2.40 -5.31
CA GLY A 109 -16.11 1.17 -6.07
C GLY A 109 -16.30 1.47 -7.57
N PRO A 110 -15.93 0.55 -8.45
CA PRO A 110 -15.93 0.76 -9.89
C PRO A 110 -17.33 1.14 -10.37
N LYS A 111 -17.37 2.11 -11.29
CA LYS A 111 -18.55 2.34 -12.13
C LYS A 111 -18.85 1.02 -12.83
N LEU A 112 -19.96 0.39 -12.46
CA LEU A 112 -20.47 -0.79 -13.12
C LEU A 112 -20.90 -0.40 -14.55
N ASN A 113 -20.13 -0.86 -15.52
CA ASN A 113 -20.71 -1.19 -16.80
C ASN A 113 -21.52 -2.45 -16.60
N ALA A 114 -22.84 -2.33 -16.74
CA ALA A 114 -23.74 -3.46 -16.75
C ALA A 114 -23.32 -4.39 -17.88
N VAL A 115 -22.76 -5.54 -17.53
CA VAL A 115 -22.68 -6.70 -18.41
C VAL A 115 -23.34 -7.85 -17.68
N ASP A 116 -24.42 -8.32 -18.31
CA ASP A 116 -25.19 -9.48 -17.91
C ASP A 116 -24.30 -10.66 -17.53
N SER A 117 -24.42 -11.10 -16.29
CA SER A 117 -24.42 -12.50 -15.94
C SER A 117 -25.02 -12.65 -14.53
N ALA A 118 -26.22 -13.18 -14.49
CA ALA A 118 -26.83 -13.74 -13.30
C ALA A 118 -25.96 -14.91 -12.82
N GLY A 119 -25.01 -14.61 -11.90
CA GLY A 119 -24.19 -15.59 -11.24
C GLY A 119 -23.95 -15.09 -9.82
N ASN A 120 -24.23 -15.93 -8.81
CA ASN A 120 -23.85 -15.69 -7.43
C ASN A 120 -22.39 -15.30 -7.40
N GLU A 121 -22.08 -14.04 -7.05
CA GLU A 121 -20.69 -13.66 -6.79
C GLU A 121 -20.21 -14.48 -5.62
N SER A 122 -19.23 -15.34 -5.87
CA SER A 122 -18.65 -16.20 -4.84
C SER A 122 -17.94 -15.33 -3.79
N CYS A 123 -18.17 -15.64 -2.52
CA CYS A 123 -17.30 -15.12 -1.45
C CYS A 123 -16.16 -16.13 -1.23
N PRO A 124 -14.91 -15.69 -1.31
CA PRO A 124 -14.43 -14.35 -1.59
C PRO A 124 -14.41 -14.03 -3.10
N GLN A 125 -14.41 -12.75 -3.41
CA GLN A 125 -14.17 -12.32 -4.78
C GLN A 125 -12.73 -12.68 -5.23
N PRO A 126 -12.48 -12.90 -6.52
CA PRO A 126 -11.14 -13.22 -7.03
C PRO A 126 -10.06 -12.23 -6.59
N GLN A 127 -10.39 -10.96 -6.55
CA GLN A 127 -9.51 -9.88 -6.10
C GLN A 127 -9.07 -10.03 -4.63
N THR A 128 -9.98 -10.50 -3.76
CA THR A 128 -9.64 -10.77 -2.34
C THR A 128 -8.58 -11.86 -2.23
N SER A 129 -8.64 -12.87 -3.10
CA SER A 129 -7.62 -13.93 -3.15
C SER A 129 -6.26 -13.39 -3.59
N GLU A 130 -6.24 -12.45 -4.52
CA GLU A 130 -5.02 -11.78 -4.99
C GLU A 130 -4.39 -10.92 -3.89
N HIS A 131 -5.22 -10.16 -3.16
CA HIS A 131 -4.76 -9.37 -2.03
C HIS A 131 -4.19 -10.25 -0.91
N LEU A 132 -4.86 -11.36 -0.60
CA LEU A 132 -4.36 -12.29 0.42
C LEU A 132 -3.01 -12.91 0.02
N ALA A 133 -2.82 -13.23 -1.26
CA ALA A 133 -1.55 -13.74 -1.74
C ALA A 133 -0.44 -12.68 -1.72
N ALA A 134 -0.74 -11.41 -1.97
CA ALA A 134 0.22 -10.34 -1.79
C ALA A 134 0.64 -10.18 -0.33
N ILE A 135 -0.31 -10.25 0.62
CA ILE A 135 -0.04 -10.26 2.06
C ILE A 135 0.89 -11.44 2.41
N GLU A 136 0.69 -12.60 1.81
CA GLU A 136 1.54 -13.78 1.97
C GLU A 136 2.96 -13.56 1.43
N ILE A 137 3.09 -13.01 0.22
CA ILE A 137 4.39 -12.67 -0.40
C ILE A 137 5.17 -11.71 0.50
N MET A 138 4.51 -10.67 1.01
CA MET A 138 5.12 -9.66 1.87
C MET A 138 5.34 -10.17 3.31
N LYS A 139 4.80 -11.35 3.66
CA LYS A 139 4.88 -11.95 5.00
C LYS A 139 4.39 -11.01 6.11
N LEU A 140 3.31 -10.27 5.86
CA LEU A 140 2.68 -9.44 6.88
C LEU A 140 2.07 -10.34 7.96
N LYS A 141 2.44 -10.09 9.21
CA LYS A 141 2.05 -10.93 10.35
C LYS A 141 0.74 -10.49 11.00
N HIS A 142 0.43 -9.21 10.90
CA HIS A 142 -0.74 -8.63 11.56
C HIS A 142 -1.81 -8.38 10.52
N ILE A 143 -2.84 -9.23 10.54
CA ILE A 143 -3.95 -9.20 9.59
C ILE A 143 -5.25 -9.06 10.37
N LEU A 144 -6.11 -8.15 9.92
CA LEU A 144 -7.47 -7.98 10.41
C LEU A 144 -8.41 -8.06 9.22
N ILE A 145 -9.40 -8.93 9.29
CA ILE A 145 -10.39 -9.10 8.23
C ILE A 145 -11.62 -8.27 8.59
N LEU A 146 -12.07 -7.45 7.66
CA LEU A 146 -13.22 -6.57 7.82
C LEU A 146 -14.34 -7.03 6.91
N GLN A 147 -15.39 -7.62 7.49
CA GLN A 147 -16.62 -7.98 6.77
C GLN A 147 -17.46 -6.71 6.64
N ASN A 148 -17.31 -6.02 5.51
CA ASN A 148 -17.92 -4.70 5.30
C ASN A 148 -19.29 -4.79 4.63
N LYS A 149 -20.08 -3.72 4.71
CA LYS A 149 -21.44 -3.57 4.14
C LYS A 149 -22.45 -4.51 4.77
N ILE A 150 -22.32 -4.82 6.06
CA ILE A 150 -23.28 -5.68 6.76
C ILE A 150 -24.67 -5.06 6.88
N ASP A 151 -24.78 -3.75 6.73
CA ASP A 151 -26.04 -3.00 6.66
C ASP A 151 -26.90 -3.34 5.45
N LEU A 152 -26.31 -3.93 4.40
CA LEU A 152 -27.00 -4.29 3.17
C LEU A 152 -27.49 -5.74 3.12
N VAL A 153 -27.20 -6.54 4.15
CA VAL A 153 -27.53 -7.96 4.19
C VAL A 153 -28.27 -8.34 5.47
N LYS A 154 -29.05 -9.44 5.42
CA LYS A 154 -29.71 -9.98 6.62
C LYS A 154 -28.67 -10.69 7.52
N GLU A 155 -28.95 -10.77 8.81
CA GLU A 155 -28.08 -11.41 9.81
C GLU A 155 -27.68 -12.85 9.43
N GLY A 156 -28.61 -13.66 8.93
CA GLY A 156 -28.34 -15.03 8.49
C GLY A 156 -27.32 -15.09 7.34
N GLN A 157 -27.43 -14.18 6.36
CA GLN A 157 -26.49 -14.06 5.24
C GLN A 157 -25.10 -13.60 5.71
N ALA A 158 -25.05 -12.66 6.66
CA ALA A 158 -23.78 -12.23 7.26
C ALA A 158 -23.08 -13.38 8.00
N LYS A 159 -23.82 -14.21 8.75
CA LYS A 159 -23.29 -15.41 9.43
C LYS A 159 -22.79 -16.47 8.44
N GLU A 160 -23.53 -16.71 7.36
CA GLU A 160 -23.12 -17.63 6.29
C GLU A 160 -21.81 -17.17 5.65
N GLN A 161 -21.75 -15.88 5.27
CA GLN A 161 -20.54 -15.29 4.68
C GLN A 161 -19.35 -15.36 5.65
N TYR A 162 -19.56 -15.13 6.94
CA TYR A 162 -18.52 -15.32 7.95
C TYR A 162 -17.94 -16.75 7.90
N GLY A 163 -18.81 -17.77 7.81
CA GLY A 163 -18.37 -19.17 7.63
C GLY A 163 -17.58 -19.39 6.34
N GLN A 164 -17.96 -18.73 5.24
CA GLN A 164 -17.23 -18.78 3.97
C GLN A 164 -15.85 -18.08 4.08
N ILE A 165 -15.76 -16.95 4.77
CA ILE A 165 -14.50 -16.26 5.04
C ILE A 165 -13.54 -17.16 5.82
N LEU A 166 -14.00 -17.80 6.89
CA LEU A 166 -13.17 -18.72 7.68
C LEU A 166 -12.63 -19.88 6.83
N LYS A 167 -13.46 -20.48 5.97
CA LYS A 167 -13.01 -21.53 5.04
C LYS A 167 -11.99 -21.02 4.03
N PHE A 168 -12.16 -19.79 3.56
CA PHE A 168 -11.26 -19.18 2.58
C PHE A 168 -9.86 -18.93 3.14
N VAL A 169 -9.76 -18.43 4.36
CA VAL A 169 -8.46 -18.11 4.97
C VAL A 169 -7.75 -19.32 5.57
N GLN A 170 -8.43 -20.45 5.66
CA GLN A 170 -7.86 -21.71 6.18
C GLN A 170 -6.65 -22.15 5.35
N GLY A 171 -5.52 -22.45 5.99
CA GLY A 171 -4.26 -22.83 5.35
C GLY A 171 -3.52 -21.65 4.69
N THR A 172 -3.89 -20.41 5.00
CA THR A 172 -3.22 -19.19 4.53
C THR A 172 -2.58 -18.42 5.70
N VAL A 173 -1.84 -17.36 5.40
CA VAL A 173 -1.25 -16.45 6.43
C VAL A 173 -2.31 -15.73 7.27
N ALA A 174 -3.56 -15.67 6.80
CA ALA A 174 -4.69 -15.06 7.51
C ALA A 174 -5.49 -16.06 8.35
N GLU A 175 -5.05 -17.33 8.46
CA GLU A 175 -5.71 -18.29 9.33
C GLU A 175 -5.63 -17.83 10.78
N GLY A 176 -6.79 -17.84 11.47
CA GLY A 176 -6.89 -17.34 12.84
C GLY A 176 -6.94 -15.81 12.98
N ALA A 177 -6.85 -15.05 11.86
CA ALA A 177 -7.05 -13.62 11.89
C ALA A 177 -8.50 -13.29 12.31
N PRO A 178 -8.71 -12.27 13.16
CA PRO A 178 -10.06 -11.90 13.57
C PRO A 178 -10.86 -11.33 12.39
N VAL A 179 -12.12 -11.64 12.37
CA VAL A 179 -13.09 -11.11 11.40
C VAL A 179 -14.04 -10.18 12.12
N VAL A 180 -14.05 -8.91 11.77
CA VAL A 180 -14.91 -7.90 12.38
C VAL A 180 -15.98 -7.47 11.38
N PRO A 181 -17.28 -7.66 11.70
CA PRO A 181 -18.37 -7.17 10.87
C PRO A 181 -18.49 -5.65 11.03
N ILE A 182 -18.51 -4.92 9.91
CA ILE A 182 -18.55 -3.46 9.91
C ILE A 182 -19.52 -2.92 8.85
N SER A 183 -19.96 -1.70 9.07
CA SER A 183 -20.48 -0.83 8.02
C SER A 183 -19.66 0.47 8.01
N ALA A 184 -18.85 0.64 6.99
CA ALA A 184 -18.06 1.86 6.83
C ALA A 184 -18.98 3.08 6.61
N GLN A 185 -20.11 2.90 5.89
CA GLN A 185 -21.09 3.93 5.62
C GLN A 185 -21.78 4.43 6.91
N LEU A 186 -22.18 3.50 7.78
CA LEU A 186 -22.86 3.81 9.04
C LEU A 186 -21.89 4.00 10.22
N LYS A 187 -20.59 3.86 9.97
CA LYS A 187 -19.52 3.88 11.00
C LYS A 187 -19.74 2.84 12.11
N TYR A 188 -20.39 1.72 11.79
CA TYR A 188 -20.65 0.63 12.71
C TYR A 188 -19.38 -0.19 12.98
N ASN A 189 -19.07 -0.46 14.26
CA ASN A 189 -17.89 -1.19 14.73
C ASN A 189 -16.53 -0.58 14.37
N ILE A 190 -16.46 0.71 14.03
CA ILE A 190 -15.18 1.38 13.77
C ILE A 190 -14.34 1.49 15.04
N GLU A 191 -14.98 1.66 16.20
CA GLU A 191 -14.33 1.69 17.52
C GLU A 191 -13.63 0.35 17.82
N VAL A 192 -14.22 -0.78 17.40
CA VAL A 192 -13.61 -2.12 17.53
C VAL A 192 -12.32 -2.22 16.71
N ILE A 193 -12.33 -1.67 15.46
CA ILE A 193 -11.14 -1.63 14.63
C ILE A 193 -10.07 -0.78 15.30
N CYS A 194 -10.42 0.40 15.81
CA CYS A 194 -9.49 1.28 16.51
C CYS A 194 -8.86 0.59 17.72
N GLU A 195 -9.68 -0.07 18.56
CA GLU A 195 -9.19 -0.84 19.72
C GLU A 195 -8.24 -1.96 19.26
N TYR A 196 -8.60 -2.68 18.19
CA TYR A 196 -7.80 -3.77 17.68
C TYR A 196 -6.43 -3.27 17.17
N ILE A 197 -6.41 -2.20 16.38
CA ILE A 197 -5.17 -1.60 15.89
C ILE A 197 -4.27 -1.19 17.06
N VAL A 198 -4.83 -0.57 18.09
CA VAL A 198 -4.04 -0.11 19.24
C VAL A 198 -3.50 -1.27 20.07
N LYS A 199 -4.31 -2.32 20.32
CA LYS A 199 -3.95 -3.38 21.28
C LYS A 199 -3.25 -4.58 20.65
N LYS A 200 -3.55 -4.90 19.39
CA LYS A 200 -3.13 -6.16 18.77
C LYS A 200 -2.08 -5.98 17.67
N ILE A 201 -2.01 -4.81 17.07
CA ILE A 201 -0.96 -4.50 16.10
C ILE A 201 0.14 -3.75 16.86
N PRO A 202 1.30 -4.38 17.15
CA PRO A 202 2.39 -3.69 17.83
C PRO A 202 2.98 -2.59 16.94
N VAL A 203 3.53 -1.54 17.57
CA VAL A 203 4.38 -0.60 16.83
C VAL A 203 5.64 -1.36 16.47
N PRO A 204 6.02 -1.44 15.19
CA PRO A 204 7.23 -2.14 14.78
C PRO A 204 8.47 -1.53 15.42
N VAL A 205 9.44 -2.38 15.72
CA VAL A 205 10.77 -1.91 16.14
C VAL A 205 11.41 -1.22 14.95
N ARG A 206 11.84 0.02 15.15
CA ARG A 206 12.45 0.86 14.12
C ARG A 206 13.93 1.12 14.42
N ASP A 207 14.73 1.12 13.39
CA ASP A 207 16.15 1.47 13.47
C ASP A 207 16.31 2.98 13.25
N PHE A 208 16.65 3.69 14.32
CA PHE A 208 16.90 5.14 14.31
C PHE A 208 18.40 5.49 14.20
N THR A 209 19.29 4.50 14.29
CA THR A 209 20.73 4.68 14.42
C THR A 209 21.49 4.53 13.12
N SER A 210 20.98 3.69 12.22
CA SER A 210 21.57 3.50 10.89
C SER A 210 21.47 4.78 10.05
N PRO A 211 22.33 4.93 9.03
CA PRO A 211 22.18 6.01 8.06
C PRO A 211 20.78 6.04 7.46
N PRO A 212 20.17 7.22 7.32
CA PRO A 212 18.78 7.32 6.88
C PRO A 212 18.61 6.83 5.46
N ARG A 213 17.50 6.09 5.27
CA ARG A 213 17.06 5.57 3.98
C ARG A 213 15.55 5.68 3.84
N LEU A 214 15.10 6.34 2.79
CA LEU A 214 13.71 6.52 2.42
C LEU A 214 13.45 5.91 1.05
N ILE A 215 12.42 5.09 0.92
CA ILE A 215 11.91 4.63 -0.38
C ILE A 215 10.96 5.70 -0.91
N VAL A 216 11.23 6.17 -2.14
CA VAL A 216 10.37 7.15 -2.81
C VAL A 216 9.20 6.42 -3.48
N ILE A 217 7.98 6.73 -3.06
CA ILE A 217 6.73 6.16 -3.59
C ILE A 217 5.93 7.19 -4.38
N ARG A 218 6.19 8.46 -4.20
CA ARG A 218 5.63 9.58 -4.97
C ARG A 218 6.66 10.67 -5.16
N SER A 219 6.51 11.45 -6.22
CA SER A 219 7.28 12.70 -6.37
C SER A 219 6.47 13.78 -7.07
N PHE A 220 6.70 15.02 -6.68
CA PHE A 220 5.89 16.16 -7.09
C PHE A 220 6.74 17.36 -7.46
N ASP A 221 6.28 18.08 -8.46
CA ASP A 221 6.59 19.47 -8.70
C ASP A 221 5.49 20.30 -8.05
N VAL A 222 5.83 21.11 -7.04
CA VAL A 222 4.87 21.91 -6.26
C VAL A 222 4.76 23.34 -6.78
N ASN A 223 5.47 23.68 -7.82
CA ASN A 223 5.44 25.01 -8.41
C ASN A 223 4.18 25.22 -9.24
N LYS A 224 3.57 26.38 -9.10
CA LYS A 224 2.42 26.75 -9.93
C LYS A 224 2.89 27.21 -11.32
N PRO A 225 2.11 26.97 -12.38
CA PRO A 225 2.40 27.57 -13.69
C PRO A 225 2.50 29.09 -13.58
N GLY A 226 3.56 29.68 -14.16
CA GLY A 226 3.81 31.11 -14.09
C GLY A 226 4.54 31.59 -12.83
N CYS A 227 5.07 30.70 -12.03
CA CYS A 227 5.94 31.04 -10.89
C CYS A 227 7.23 31.69 -11.41
N GLU A 228 7.66 32.80 -10.78
CA GLU A 228 8.92 33.46 -11.09
C GLU A 228 10.10 32.55 -10.74
N VAL A 229 11.23 32.69 -11.43
CA VAL A 229 12.41 31.84 -11.28
C VAL A 229 12.97 31.91 -9.85
N GLU A 230 12.89 33.07 -9.22
CA GLU A 230 13.37 33.28 -7.84
C GLU A 230 12.52 32.61 -6.79
N ASP A 231 11.24 32.37 -7.08
CA ASP A 231 10.28 31.73 -6.19
C ASP A 231 10.18 30.21 -6.39
N LEU A 232 10.93 29.66 -7.35
CA LEU A 232 10.89 28.23 -7.65
C LEU A 232 11.37 27.41 -6.46
N LYS A 233 10.45 26.56 -5.99
CA LYS A 233 10.75 25.53 -4.99
C LYS A 233 11.32 24.31 -5.68
N GLY A 234 12.26 23.65 -5.03
CA GLY A 234 12.77 22.37 -5.49
C GLY A 234 11.71 21.26 -5.42
N GLY A 235 11.99 20.17 -6.07
CA GLY A 235 11.06 19.03 -6.12
C GLY A 235 10.86 18.37 -4.77
N VAL A 236 9.70 17.73 -4.61
CA VAL A 236 9.30 17.01 -3.40
C VAL A 236 9.31 15.51 -3.66
N ALA A 237 9.97 14.75 -2.76
CA ALA A 237 9.93 13.30 -2.73
C ALA A 237 9.03 12.84 -1.57
N GLY A 238 8.00 12.07 -1.88
CA GLY A 238 7.12 11.45 -0.89
C GLY A 238 7.47 9.98 -0.70
N GLY A 239 7.57 9.52 0.53
CA GLY A 239 7.93 8.15 0.79
C GLY A 239 7.87 7.72 2.25
N SER A 240 8.41 6.55 2.55
CA SER A 240 8.54 6.02 3.89
C SER A 240 10.01 5.81 4.25
N ILE A 241 10.39 6.26 5.44
CA ILE A 241 11.73 6.06 5.97
C ILE A 241 11.82 4.63 6.49
N LEU A 242 12.80 3.86 5.99
CA LEU A 242 13.05 2.47 6.42
C LEU A 242 13.92 2.42 7.67
N CYS A 243 14.93 3.24 7.73
CA CYS A 243 15.86 3.35 8.86
C CYS A 243 16.45 4.76 8.95
N GLY A 244 17.03 5.07 10.09
CA GLY A 244 17.71 6.34 10.36
C GLY A 244 16.75 7.53 10.52
N VAL A 245 17.33 8.72 10.63
CA VAL A 245 16.61 9.97 10.87
C VAL A 245 16.98 10.99 9.81
N LEU A 246 15.98 11.55 9.12
CA LEU A 246 16.15 12.69 8.22
C LEU A 246 15.98 14.00 9.00
N LYS A 247 16.79 15.00 8.69
CA LYS A 247 16.73 16.33 9.31
C LYS A 247 16.71 17.42 8.24
N VAL A 248 16.05 18.52 8.52
CA VAL A 248 16.11 19.72 7.67
C VAL A 248 17.56 20.20 7.58
N GLY A 249 17.99 20.60 6.38
CA GLY A 249 19.37 21.02 6.08
C GLY A 249 20.34 19.88 5.78
N MET A 250 19.93 18.61 5.93
CA MET A 250 20.79 17.45 5.65
C MET A 250 21.09 17.32 4.16
N GLU A 251 22.34 17.00 3.83
CA GLU A 251 22.73 16.63 2.46
C GLU A 251 22.32 15.20 2.18
N ILE A 252 21.75 14.99 1.02
CA ILE A 252 21.16 13.74 0.59
C ILE A 252 21.61 13.31 -0.79
N GLU A 253 21.56 12.02 -1.01
CA GLU A 253 21.78 11.37 -2.29
C GLU A 253 20.54 10.58 -2.68
N VAL A 254 20.22 10.55 -3.99
CA VAL A 254 19.13 9.74 -4.55
C VAL A 254 19.72 8.78 -5.57
N ARG A 255 19.49 7.48 -5.40
CA ARG A 255 19.96 6.40 -6.27
C ARG A 255 18.78 5.59 -6.83
N PRO A 256 18.90 5.08 -8.08
CA PRO A 256 20.03 5.17 -9.02
C PRO A 256 20.28 6.53 -9.63
N GLY A 257 19.41 7.52 -9.43
CA GLY A 257 19.53 8.87 -9.97
C GLY A 257 19.15 8.95 -11.45
N LEU A 258 19.90 9.71 -12.24
CA LEU A 258 19.70 9.84 -13.68
C LEU A 258 20.30 8.65 -14.41
N VAL A 259 19.45 7.92 -15.12
CA VAL A 259 19.85 6.76 -15.91
C VAL A 259 19.96 7.17 -17.37
N SER A 260 21.10 6.96 -17.98
CA SER A 260 21.37 7.20 -19.40
C SER A 260 22.04 5.98 -20.04
N LYS A 261 21.97 5.89 -21.36
CA LYS A 261 22.74 4.91 -22.13
C LYS A 261 23.89 5.66 -22.80
N ASP A 262 25.08 5.07 -22.71
CA ASP A 262 26.23 5.56 -23.48
C ASP A 262 26.12 5.19 -24.97
N GLN A 263 27.10 5.57 -25.77
CA GLN A 263 27.14 5.32 -27.21
C GLN A 263 27.20 3.82 -27.55
N GLU A 264 27.65 2.99 -26.59
CA GLU A 264 27.73 1.53 -26.72
C GLU A 264 26.46 0.82 -26.22
N GLY A 265 25.45 1.60 -25.77
CA GLY A 265 24.19 1.08 -25.20
C GLY A 265 24.29 0.60 -23.76
N LYS A 266 25.43 0.82 -23.08
CA LYS A 266 25.62 0.48 -21.67
C LYS A 266 24.93 1.48 -20.77
N LEU A 267 24.22 0.97 -19.75
CA LEU A 267 23.54 1.80 -18.77
C LEU A 267 24.55 2.48 -17.84
N THR A 268 24.44 3.80 -17.70
CA THR A 268 25.16 4.63 -16.75
C THR A 268 24.20 5.30 -15.79
N CYS A 269 24.55 5.33 -14.51
CA CYS A 269 23.76 5.91 -13.45
C CYS A 269 24.50 7.09 -12.83
N ARG A 270 23.84 8.21 -12.72
CA ARG A 270 24.36 9.41 -12.02
C ARG A 270 23.48 9.68 -10.80
N PRO A 271 23.95 9.40 -9.57
CA PRO A 271 23.23 9.79 -8.38
C PRO A 271 22.90 11.28 -8.37
N ILE A 272 21.74 11.63 -7.81
CA ILE A 272 21.32 13.01 -7.64
C ILE A 272 21.68 13.44 -6.23
N PHE A 273 22.48 14.51 -6.11
CA PHE A 273 22.83 15.10 -4.83
C PHE A 273 21.98 16.32 -4.57
N SER A 274 21.50 16.48 -3.35
CA SER A 274 20.63 17.58 -2.97
C SER A 274 20.70 17.84 -1.46
N ARG A 275 19.84 18.75 -0.98
CA ARG A 275 19.69 19.06 0.44
C ARG A 275 18.21 19.09 0.80
N ILE A 276 17.87 18.62 2.00
CA ILE A 276 16.53 18.70 2.56
C ILE A 276 16.23 20.15 2.94
N VAL A 277 15.14 20.70 2.41
CA VAL A 277 14.67 22.07 2.69
C VAL A 277 13.57 22.02 3.75
N SER A 278 12.69 21.03 3.65
CA SER A 278 11.55 20.89 4.55
C SER A 278 11.14 19.42 4.67
N LEU A 279 10.50 19.09 5.78
CA LEU A 279 9.93 17.77 6.04
C LEU A 279 8.48 17.95 6.47
N PHE A 280 7.58 17.17 5.87
CA PHE A 280 6.16 17.23 6.16
C PHE A 280 5.58 15.85 6.42
N ALA A 281 4.76 15.74 7.46
CA ALA A 281 3.80 14.67 7.65
C ALA A 281 2.40 15.28 7.44
N GLU A 282 1.83 15.12 6.23
CA GLU A 282 0.65 15.84 5.75
C GLU A 282 0.81 17.38 5.85
N GLN A 283 0.11 18.02 6.80
CA GLN A 283 0.17 19.46 7.01
C GLN A 283 1.13 19.88 8.14
N ASN A 284 1.71 18.91 8.84
CA ASN A 284 2.62 19.19 9.96
C ASN A 284 4.05 19.32 9.44
N GLU A 285 4.64 20.47 9.65
CA GLU A 285 6.06 20.71 9.37
C GLU A 285 6.92 20.12 10.48
N LEU A 286 7.98 19.41 10.10
CA LEU A 286 8.84 18.68 11.01
C LEU A 286 10.28 19.17 10.88
N GLN A 287 11.00 19.26 11.99
CA GLN A 287 12.45 19.52 12.00
C GLN A 287 13.26 18.26 11.70
N PHE A 288 12.73 17.10 12.07
CA PHE A 288 13.28 15.79 11.76
C PHE A 288 12.17 14.78 11.53
N ALA A 289 12.45 13.76 10.73
CA ALA A 289 11.53 12.66 10.44
C ALA A 289 12.19 11.32 10.72
N VAL A 290 11.41 10.41 11.27
CA VAL A 290 11.82 9.07 11.72
C VAL A 290 11.03 7.98 10.97
N PRO A 291 11.49 6.72 10.98
CA PRO A 291 10.76 5.61 10.40
C PRO A 291 9.37 5.45 11.03
N GLY A 292 8.36 5.17 10.21
CA GLY A 292 7.03 4.81 10.72
C GLY A 292 5.83 5.39 9.98
N GLY A 293 5.98 6.41 9.17
CA GLY A 293 4.87 7.02 8.44
C GLY A 293 5.25 7.45 7.04
N LEU A 294 4.31 8.10 6.37
CA LEU A 294 4.53 8.71 5.06
C LEU A 294 5.01 10.14 5.26
N ILE A 295 6.14 10.47 4.65
CA ILE A 295 6.82 11.75 4.81
C ILE A 295 6.99 12.41 3.44
N GLY A 296 6.68 13.70 3.36
CA GLY A 296 7.05 14.56 2.25
C GLY A 296 8.39 15.24 2.52
N VAL A 297 9.37 15.04 1.65
CA VAL A 297 10.71 15.61 1.73
C VAL A 297 10.85 16.67 0.66
N GLY A 298 10.78 17.94 1.04
CA GLY A 298 11.11 19.07 0.16
C GLY A 298 12.62 19.15 -0.02
N THR A 299 13.07 19.22 -1.25
CA THR A 299 14.49 19.17 -1.63
C THR A 299 14.88 20.36 -2.50
N LYS A 300 16.16 20.46 -2.83
CA LYS A 300 16.69 21.37 -3.89
C LYS A 300 16.88 20.64 -5.22
N ILE A 301 16.26 19.47 -5.40
CA ILE A 301 16.27 18.76 -6.69
C ILE A 301 15.49 19.60 -7.71
N GLU A 302 15.95 19.63 -8.94
CA GLU A 302 15.25 20.28 -10.03
C GLU A 302 13.82 19.76 -10.15
N PRO A 303 12.79 20.63 -10.13
CA PRO A 303 11.38 20.22 -10.11
C PRO A 303 10.98 19.29 -11.26
N THR A 304 11.58 19.48 -12.43
CA THR A 304 11.30 18.65 -13.62
C THR A 304 11.66 17.17 -13.42
N LEU A 305 12.65 16.88 -12.57
CA LEU A 305 13.02 15.51 -12.21
C LEU A 305 12.04 14.85 -11.24
N CYS A 306 11.22 15.64 -10.56
CA CYS A 306 10.23 15.15 -9.59
C CYS A 306 8.81 15.09 -10.19
N ARG A 307 8.60 15.74 -11.33
CA ARG A 307 7.29 15.85 -11.98
C ARG A 307 6.79 14.49 -12.46
N ALA A 308 5.48 14.26 -12.29
CA ALA A 308 4.81 13.03 -12.75
C ALA A 308 5.46 11.75 -12.21
N ASP A 309 5.80 11.74 -10.92
CA ASP A 309 6.33 10.57 -10.20
C ASP A 309 7.67 10.02 -10.77
N ARG A 310 8.50 10.85 -11.41
CA ARG A 310 9.77 10.41 -12.02
C ARG A 310 10.80 9.88 -11.03
N LEU A 311 10.71 10.23 -9.74
CA LEU A 311 11.59 9.69 -8.70
C LEU A 311 11.04 8.41 -8.04
N VAL A 312 9.85 7.94 -8.43
CA VAL A 312 9.29 6.68 -7.88
C VAL A 312 10.21 5.51 -8.20
N GLY A 313 10.43 4.66 -7.21
CA GLY A 313 11.34 3.52 -7.32
C GLY A 313 12.80 3.85 -6.95
N GLN A 314 13.09 5.11 -6.65
CA GLN A 314 14.41 5.51 -6.18
C GLN A 314 14.50 5.49 -4.65
N VAL A 315 15.73 5.45 -4.15
CA VAL A 315 16.04 5.47 -2.74
C VAL A 315 16.78 6.76 -2.42
N LEU A 316 16.29 7.50 -1.42
CA LEU A 316 16.85 8.74 -0.92
C LEU A 316 17.47 8.50 0.45
N GLY A 317 18.64 9.06 0.71
CA GLY A 317 19.26 8.95 2.03
C GLY A 317 20.58 9.72 2.16
N ALA A 318 21.37 9.37 3.18
CA ALA A 318 22.65 10.02 3.44
C ALA A 318 23.65 9.79 2.31
N VAL A 319 24.41 10.82 1.99
CA VAL A 319 25.43 10.77 0.95
C VAL A 319 26.46 9.67 1.26
N GLY A 320 26.71 8.80 0.29
CA GLY A 320 27.67 7.70 0.38
C GLY A 320 27.22 6.49 1.20
N ALA A 321 26.04 6.53 1.84
CA ALA A 321 25.55 5.46 2.71
C ALA A 321 24.43 4.62 2.10
N LEU A 322 23.96 4.95 0.89
CA LEU A 322 22.93 4.20 0.20
C LEU A 322 23.46 2.88 -0.37
N PRO A 323 22.57 1.87 -0.53
CA PRO A 323 22.91 0.61 -1.18
C PRO A 323 23.49 0.79 -2.59
N LYS A 324 24.13 -0.27 -3.10
CA LYS A 324 24.67 -0.27 -4.45
C LYS A 324 23.59 -0.30 -5.50
N ILE A 325 23.93 0.15 -6.71
CA ILE A 325 23.07 0.11 -7.87
C ILE A 325 23.37 -1.17 -8.66
N PHE A 326 22.34 -1.93 -9.00
CA PHE A 326 22.47 -3.17 -9.73
C PHE A 326 21.69 -3.11 -11.04
N ILE A 327 22.24 -3.72 -12.07
CA ILE A 327 21.61 -3.96 -13.38
C ILE A 327 21.35 -5.45 -13.62
N GLU A 328 21.96 -6.31 -12.82
CA GLU A 328 21.74 -7.75 -12.79
C GLU A 328 21.52 -8.20 -11.36
N LEU A 329 20.61 -9.13 -11.17
CA LEU A 329 20.31 -9.72 -9.86
C LEU A 329 20.41 -11.25 -9.95
N GLU A 330 20.96 -11.83 -8.89
CA GLU A 330 20.91 -13.27 -8.65
C GLU A 330 20.12 -13.49 -7.36
N PHE A 331 19.13 -14.36 -7.41
CA PHE A 331 18.21 -14.60 -6.30
C PHE A 331 17.73 -16.04 -6.24
N SER A 332 17.39 -16.48 -5.03
CA SER A 332 16.59 -17.68 -4.82
C SER A 332 15.11 -17.35 -4.93
N TYR A 333 14.35 -18.24 -5.57
CA TYR A 333 12.90 -18.02 -5.72
C TYR A 333 12.10 -19.26 -5.38
N TYR A 334 10.86 -19.05 -5.02
CA TYR A 334 9.86 -20.09 -4.92
C TYR A 334 8.62 -19.69 -5.70
N LEU A 335 7.96 -20.67 -6.28
CA LEU A 335 6.77 -20.45 -7.08
C LEU A 335 5.53 -20.59 -6.20
N LEU A 336 4.58 -19.70 -6.39
CA LEU A 336 3.27 -19.85 -5.79
C LEU A 336 2.58 -21.10 -6.37
N LYS A 337 1.74 -21.74 -5.57
CA LYS A 337 0.98 -22.94 -6.00
C LYS A 337 0.07 -22.66 -7.19
N ARG A 338 -0.43 -21.42 -7.30
CA ARG A 338 -1.32 -20.94 -8.38
C ARG A 338 -0.87 -19.56 -8.83
N LEU A 339 -1.07 -19.28 -10.13
CA LEU A 339 -0.98 -17.90 -10.62
C LEU A 339 -2.20 -17.12 -10.11
N LEU A 340 -1.95 -15.91 -9.62
CA LEU A 340 -2.98 -15.04 -9.11
C LEU A 340 -3.82 -14.47 -10.25
N GLY A 341 -5.14 -14.35 -10.04
CA GLY A 341 -6.07 -13.75 -11.00
C GLY A 341 -6.33 -14.56 -12.28
N VAL A 342 -5.89 -15.80 -12.36
CA VAL A 342 -6.25 -16.69 -13.48
C VAL A 342 -7.51 -17.45 -13.11
N ARG A 343 -8.64 -17.12 -13.77
CA ARG A 343 -9.87 -17.89 -13.64
C ARG A 343 -9.69 -19.24 -14.34
N THR A 344 -9.85 -20.33 -13.62
CA THR A 344 -10.00 -21.66 -14.21
C THR A 344 -11.47 -21.88 -14.52
N GLU A 345 -11.88 -21.73 -15.78
CA GLU A 345 -13.19 -22.16 -16.23
C GLU A 345 -13.27 -23.69 -16.24
N GLY A 346 -14.21 -24.24 -15.46
CA GLY A 346 -14.48 -25.67 -15.39
C GLY A 346 -13.46 -26.47 -14.56
N ASP A 347 -13.75 -27.75 -14.35
CA ASP A 347 -13.00 -28.76 -13.57
C ASP A 347 -11.54 -29.03 -14.05
N LYS A 348 -10.93 -28.14 -14.81
CA LYS A 348 -9.52 -28.24 -15.15
C LYS A 348 -8.69 -27.91 -13.91
N LYS A 349 -8.04 -28.92 -13.36
CA LYS A 349 -7.00 -28.79 -12.30
C LYS A 349 -6.16 -27.57 -12.63
N ALA A 350 -6.12 -26.59 -11.71
CA ALA A 350 -5.33 -25.37 -11.88
C ALA A 350 -3.93 -25.74 -12.38
N ALA A 351 -3.55 -25.23 -13.54
CA ALA A 351 -2.28 -25.55 -14.15
C ALA A 351 -1.14 -25.23 -13.18
N LYS A 352 -0.28 -26.21 -12.91
CA LYS A 352 0.88 -26.04 -12.04
C LYS A 352 1.75 -24.92 -12.63
N VAL A 353 2.13 -23.96 -11.78
CA VAL A 353 3.01 -22.87 -12.21
C VAL A 353 4.33 -23.45 -12.71
N GLN A 354 4.69 -23.13 -13.95
CA GLN A 354 5.91 -23.62 -14.57
C GLN A 354 7.14 -22.94 -13.97
N LYS A 355 8.26 -23.66 -13.88
CA LYS A 355 9.56 -23.08 -13.47
C LYS A 355 9.99 -21.97 -14.44
N LEU A 356 10.83 -21.07 -13.95
CA LEU A 356 11.41 -20.02 -14.78
C LEU A 356 12.28 -20.64 -15.88
N THR A 357 12.22 -20.06 -17.07
CA THR A 357 12.99 -20.50 -18.23
C THR A 357 13.94 -19.41 -18.72
N LYS A 358 15.10 -19.81 -19.25
CA LYS A 358 16.06 -18.87 -19.83
C LYS A 358 15.42 -18.09 -20.98
N GLY A 359 15.64 -16.78 -21.01
CA GLY A 359 15.08 -15.87 -22.00
C GLY A 359 13.70 -15.33 -21.69
N GLU A 360 13.04 -15.84 -20.65
CA GLU A 360 11.75 -15.37 -20.19
C GLU A 360 11.84 -13.92 -19.69
N VAL A 361 10.81 -13.11 -19.99
CA VAL A 361 10.70 -11.73 -19.52
C VAL A 361 9.69 -11.67 -18.40
N LEU A 362 10.12 -11.13 -17.27
CA LEU A 362 9.33 -10.98 -16.04
C LEU A 362 9.15 -9.49 -15.72
N LEU A 363 8.08 -9.17 -15.02
CA LEU A 363 7.99 -7.93 -14.29
C LEU A 363 8.54 -8.17 -12.89
N VAL A 364 9.49 -7.36 -12.48
CA VAL A 364 10.21 -7.47 -11.20
C VAL A 364 9.87 -6.27 -10.35
N ASN A 365 9.32 -6.51 -9.16
CA ASN A 365 8.99 -5.49 -8.18
C ASN A 365 10.03 -5.52 -7.05
N ILE A 366 10.73 -4.40 -6.87
CA ILE A 366 11.81 -4.22 -5.89
C ILE A 366 11.57 -2.90 -5.17
N GLY A 367 11.28 -2.95 -3.86
CA GLY A 367 10.82 -1.78 -3.14
C GLY A 367 9.61 -1.16 -3.82
N SER A 368 9.67 0.11 -4.17
CA SER A 368 8.63 0.84 -4.93
C SER A 368 8.85 0.84 -6.46
N LEU A 369 9.88 0.16 -6.96
CA LEU A 369 10.19 0.09 -8.39
C LEU A 369 9.57 -1.15 -9.02
N SER A 370 8.91 -0.96 -10.18
CA SER A 370 8.55 -2.04 -11.10
C SER A 370 9.41 -1.93 -12.36
N THR A 371 10.15 -2.98 -12.68
CA THR A 371 11.03 -3.01 -13.87
C THR A 371 10.93 -4.32 -14.60
N GLY A 372 11.20 -4.31 -15.90
CA GLY A 372 11.36 -5.54 -16.68
C GLY A 372 12.64 -6.28 -16.30
N GLY A 373 12.58 -7.61 -16.27
CA GLY A 373 13.75 -8.45 -16.05
C GLY A 373 13.78 -9.61 -17.03
N LYS A 374 14.89 -9.80 -17.74
CA LYS A 374 15.10 -10.96 -18.63
C LYS A 374 15.91 -12.02 -17.92
N VAL A 375 15.39 -13.24 -17.85
CA VAL A 375 16.07 -14.38 -17.24
C VAL A 375 17.29 -14.78 -18.09
N ILE A 376 18.49 -14.67 -17.51
CA ILE A 376 19.75 -15.02 -18.16
C ILE A 376 20.09 -16.48 -17.92
N ALA A 377 19.94 -16.93 -16.68
CA ALA A 377 20.27 -18.29 -16.25
C ALA A 377 19.34 -18.74 -15.14
N THR A 378 19.10 -20.05 -15.05
CA THR A 378 18.34 -20.71 -13.99
C THR A 378 19.07 -21.97 -13.54
N LYS A 379 19.10 -22.23 -12.23
CA LYS A 379 19.66 -23.45 -11.65
C LYS A 379 18.85 -23.83 -10.41
N ALA A 380 18.08 -24.90 -10.50
CA ALA A 380 17.16 -25.34 -9.42
C ALA A 380 16.21 -24.20 -8.99
N ASP A 381 16.41 -23.65 -7.81
CA ASP A 381 15.63 -22.56 -7.22
C ASP A 381 16.36 -21.21 -7.24
N LEU A 382 17.45 -21.12 -8.04
CA LEU A 382 18.22 -19.91 -8.28
C LEU A 382 17.96 -19.40 -9.70
N ALA A 383 17.87 -18.09 -9.84
CA ALA A 383 17.78 -17.43 -11.13
C ALA A 383 18.65 -16.18 -11.16
N LYS A 384 19.20 -15.91 -12.36
CA LYS A 384 19.90 -14.66 -12.67
C LYS A 384 19.10 -13.91 -13.73
N ILE A 385 18.84 -12.63 -13.47
CA ILE A 385 18.11 -11.75 -14.38
C ILE A 385 18.92 -10.50 -14.70
N SER A 386 18.71 -9.98 -15.91
CA SER A 386 19.16 -8.65 -16.31
C SER A 386 17.97 -7.72 -16.29
N LEU A 387 18.11 -6.59 -15.60
CA LEU A 387 17.05 -5.60 -15.41
C LEU A 387 17.02 -4.61 -16.57
N THR A 388 15.82 -4.16 -16.93
CA THR A 388 15.64 -3.10 -17.93
C THR A 388 16.06 -1.74 -17.38
N ASN A 389 15.71 -1.46 -16.10
CA ASN A 389 16.15 -0.27 -15.38
C ASN A 389 17.01 -0.68 -14.18
N PRO A 390 18.09 0.08 -13.90
CA PRO A 390 18.90 -0.15 -12.72
C PRO A 390 18.10 0.07 -11.43
N VAL A 391 18.47 -0.65 -10.38
CA VAL A 391 17.82 -0.58 -9.08
C VAL A 391 18.86 -0.37 -7.97
N CYS A 392 18.51 0.45 -6.98
CA CYS A 392 19.25 0.58 -5.74
C CYS A 392 18.60 -0.34 -4.70
N THR A 393 19.29 -1.42 -4.29
CA THR A 393 18.73 -2.44 -3.40
C THR A 393 19.83 -3.08 -2.55
N GLU A 394 19.44 -3.73 -1.47
CA GLU A 394 20.36 -4.47 -0.58
C GLU A 394 20.35 -5.97 -0.88
N ILE A 395 21.40 -6.64 -0.41
CA ILE A 395 21.44 -8.11 -0.40
C ILE A 395 20.37 -8.62 0.56
N ASN A 396 19.68 -9.69 0.20
CA ASN A 396 18.55 -10.29 0.93
C ASN A 396 17.26 -9.46 0.94
N GLU A 397 17.16 -8.39 0.17
CA GLU A 397 15.90 -7.71 -0.04
C GLU A 397 14.91 -8.62 -0.79
N LYS A 398 13.64 -8.59 -0.39
CA LYS A 398 12.60 -9.40 -1.03
C LYS A 398 12.14 -8.74 -2.31
N ILE A 399 12.00 -9.54 -3.35
CA ILE A 399 11.48 -9.12 -4.64
C ILE A 399 10.26 -9.96 -5.01
N ALA A 400 9.34 -9.37 -5.76
CA ALA A 400 8.22 -10.09 -6.34
C ALA A 400 8.41 -10.19 -7.86
N LEU A 401 8.09 -11.36 -8.40
CA LEU A 401 8.21 -11.67 -9.81
C LEU A 401 6.83 -11.94 -10.39
N SER A 402 6.45 -11.23 -11.43
CA SER A 402 5.21 -11.45 -12.15
C SER A 402 5.50 -11.90 -13.60
N ARG A 403 4.75 -12.90 -14.03
CA ARG A 403 4.83 -13.46 -15.37
C ARG A 403 3.73 -12.88 -16.25
N ARG A 404 4.00 -12.67 -17.52
CA ARG A 404 2.97 -12.24 -18.45
C ARG A 404 2.12 -13.43 -18.86
N VAL A 405 0.84 -13.40 -18.53
CA VAL A 405 -0.16 -14.37 -18.95
C VAL A 405 -1.20 -13.60 -19.78
N GLU A 406 -1.30 -13.95 -21.07
CA GLU A 406 -2.10 -13.20 -22.05
C GLU A 406 -1.67 -11.73 -22.12
N LYS A 407 -2.54 -10.81 -21.68
CA LYS A 407 -2.29 -9.36 -21.67
C LYS A 407 -1.92 -8.81 -20.29
N HIS A 408 -1.93 -9.64 -19.25
CA HIS A 408 -1.78 -9.21 -17.84
C HIS A 408 -0.51 -9.80 -17.20
N TRP A 409 0.05 -9.06 -16.25
CA TRP A 409 1.12 -9.51 -15.38
C TRP A 409 0.50 -10.22 -14.15
N ARG A 410 0.89 -11.47 -13.94
CA ARG A 410 0.35 -12.36 -12.89
C ARG A 410 1.47 -12.98 -12.05
#